data_75d44f5c7e5791f2cc2398f77ae88bf0
#
_entry.id   75d44f5c7e5791f2cc2398f77ae88bf0
#
_cell.length_a   1.000
_cell.length_b   1.000
_cell.length_c   1.000
_cell.angle_alpha   90.00
_cell.angle_beta   90.00
_cell.angle_gamma   90.00
#
_symmetry.space_group_name_H-M   'P 1'
#
loop_
_entity.id
_entity.type
_entity.pdbx_description
1 polymer ?
#
loop_
_entity_poly.entity_id
_entity_poly.type
_entity_poly.pdbx_seq_one_letter_code
_entity_poly.pdbx_strand_id
1 'polypeptide(L)'
;MRDKLGYMFGDFGNDFTFMLQALFFMPFYTNVVGIEAAHIGTMLLVARVFDGFTDVGIGIIVDRFPVKKEGWKFKRWIKYGMVPVALASFLMYQSSVGSFDSYSLKMLWMWTTYIIWGSVTYTIVNIPYGSMASVISPDPDDRAQLSVYRSTGANLAMLTISTLLPLFVMRTNEDGVAIMDGSRMTIAAGVCA
;
A
#
# COMPACT_ATOMS: atom_id res chain seq x y z
N MET A 1 14.66 11.01 -20.24
CA MET A 1 15.16 9.74 -19.65
C MET A 1 15.15 9.79 -18.13
N ARG A 2 15.86 10.74 -17.50
CA ARG A 2 15.95 10.86 -16.02
C ARG A 2 14.60 10.93 -15.33
N ASP A 3 13.65 11.71 -15.85
CA ASP A 3 12.33 11.89 -15.24
C ASP A 3 11.47 10.62 -15.35
N LYS A 4 11.57 9.88 -16.46
CA LYS A 4 10.90 8.59 -16.66
C LYS A 4 11.41 7.53 -15.68
N LEU A 5 12.72 7.45 -15.49
CA LEU A 5 13.32 6.55 -14.49
C LEU A 5 12.93 6.96 -13.07
N GLY A 6 12.99 8.26 -12.75
CA GLY A 6 12.55 8.76 -11.45
C GLY A 6 11.08 8.45 -11.16
N TYR A 7 10.22 8.54 -12.18
CA TYR A 7 8.80 8.21 -12.08
C TYR A 7 8.60 6.69 -11.89
N MET A 8 9.38 5.84 -12.56
CA MET A 8 9.35 4.39 -12.35
C MET A 8 9.76 4.00 -10.94
N PHE A 9 10.87 4.52 -10.42
CA PHE A 9 11.35 4.20 -9.08
C PHE A 9 10.45 4.76 -7.98
N GLY A 10 9.77 5.87 -8.23
CA GLY A 10 8.75 6.40 -7.31
C GLY A 10 7.56 5.45 -7.17
N ASP A 11 7.08 4.86 -8.26
CA ASP A 11 6.01 3.86 -8.23
C ASP A 11 6.49 2.54 -7.61
N PHE A 12 7.70 2.10 -7.99
CA PHE A 12 8.33 0.93 -7.38
C PHE A 12 8.32 1.00 -5.85
N GLY A 13 8.73 2.14 -5.26
CA GLY A 13 8.72 2.32 -3.80
C GLY A 13 7.30 2.40 -3.22
N ASN A 14 6.40 3.15 -3.87
CA ASN A 14 5.02 3.29 -3.41
C ASN A 14 4.26 1.95 -3.41
N ASP A 15 4.53 1.11 -4.40
CA ASP A 15 3.84 -0.15 -4.60
C ASP A 15 4.35 -1.28 -3.69
N PHE A 16 5.43 -1.09 -2.94
CA PHE A 16 5.85 -2.08 -1.93
C PHE A 16 4.75 -2.31 -0.88
N THR A 17 4.21 -1.23 -0.32
CA THR A 17 3.13 -1.34 0.67
C THR A 17 1.84 -1.86 0.06
N PHE A 18 1.54 -1.48 -1.20
CA PHE A 18 0.37 -1.94 -1.91
C PHE A 18 0.46 -3.45 -2.25
N MET A 19 1.59 -3.91 -2.79
CA MET A 19 1.79 -5.32 -3.11
C MET A 19 1.85 -6.19 -1.86
N LEU A 20 2.41 -5.67 -0.77
CA LEU A 20 2.36 -6.32 0.53
C LEU A 20 0.90 -6.55 0.96
N GLN A 21 0.06 -5.54 0.85
CA GLN A 21 -1.37 -5.64 1.15
C GLN A 21 -2.08 -6.62 0.20
N ALA A 22 -1.89 -6.47 -1.10
CA ALA A 22 -2.59 -7.27 -2.10
C ALA A 22 -2.31 -8.78 -1.98
N LEU A 23 -1.08 -9.16 -1.62
CA LEU A 23 -0.65 -10.55 -1.61
C LEU A 23 -0.68 -11.18 -0.20
N PHE A 24 -0.41 -10.41 0.86
CA PHE A 24 -0.15 -10.96 2.19
C PHE A 24 -1.15 -10.53 3.27
N PHE A 25 -2.04 -9.59 2.99
CA PHE A 25 -3.01 -9.14 3.98
C PHE A 25 -3.96 -10.27 4.43
N MET A 26 -4.62 -10.90 3.48
CA MET A 26 -5.53 -12.01 3.81
C MET A 26 -4.80 -13.18 4.46
N PRO A 27 -3.68 -13.71 3.93
CA PRO A 27 -2.91 -14.75 4.60
C PRO A 27 -2.43 -14.39 6.00
N PHE A 28 -2.02 -13.14 6.23
CA PHE A 28 -1.58 -12.68 7.56
C PHE A 28 -2.73 -12.69 8.56
N TYR A 29 -3.86 -12.08 8.21
CA TYR A 29 -4.99 -12.01 9.13
C TYR A 29 -5.67 -13.36 9.37
N THR A 30 -5.65 -14.28 8.39
CA THR A 30 -6.15 -15.65 8.59
C THR A 30 -5.19 -16.51 9.41
N ASN A 31 -3.91 -16.56 9.04
CA ASN A 31 -2.99 -17.56 9.58
C ASN A 31 -2.28 -17.10 10.87
N VAL A 32 -2.06 -15.77 11.02
CA VAL A 32 -1.35 -15.22 12.19
C VAL A 32 -2.33 -14.63 13.21
N VAL A 33 -3.29 -13.84 12.76
CA VAL A 33 -4.25 -13.16 13.67
C VAL A 33 -5.43 -14.07 14.03
N GLY A 34 -5.80 -14.98 13.12
CA GLY A 34 -6.90 -15.94 13.33
C GLY A 34 -8.28 -15.33 13.03
N ILE A 35 -8.39 -14.46 12.03
CA ILE A 35 -9.68 -13.93 11.55
C ILE A 35 -10.17 -14.80 10.39
N GLU A 36 -11.47 -15.10 10.36
CA GLU A 36 -12.08 -15.86 9.28
C GLU A 36 -11.98 -15.12 7.94
N ALA A 37 -11.62 -15.85 6.87
CA ALA A 37 -11.43 -15.27 5.54
C ALA A 37 -12.69 -14.54 5.01
N ALA A 38 -13.89 -15.02 5.39
CA ALA A 38 -15.15 -14.36 5.02
C ALA A 38 -15.28 -12.94 5.58
N HIS A 39 -14.85 -12.72 6.81
CA HIS A 39 -14.85 -11.39 7.44
C HIS A 39 -13.82 -10.46 6.80
N ILE A 40 -12.64 -11.00 6.44
CA ILE A 40 -11.61 -10.23 5.73
C ILE A 40 -12.11 -9.84 4.34
N GLY A 41 -12.70 -10.80 3.61
CA GLY A 41 -13.28 -10.53 2.28
C GLY A 41 -14.38 -9.48 2.31
N THR A 42 -15.28 -9.54 3.32
CA THR A 42 -16.32 -8.54 3.53
C THR A 42 -15.71 -7.15 3.80
N MET A 43 -14.69 -7.08 4.65
CA MET A 43 -13.98 -5.83 4.92
C MET A 43 -13.36 -5.25 3.65
N LEU A 44 -12.66 -6.08 2.85
CA LEU A 44 -12.05 -5.63 1.59
C LEU A 44 -13.09 -5.11 0.61
N LEU A 45 -14.26 -5.75 0.51
CA LEU A 45 -15.34 -5.31 -0.35
C LEU A 45 -15.91 -3.95 0.09
N VAL A 46 -16.19 -3.79 1.38
CA VAL A 46 -16.69 -2.52 1.93
C VAL A 46 -15.64 -1.42 1.76
N ALA A 47 -14.37 -1.71 2.03
CA ALA A 47 -13.28 -0.76 1.87
C ALA A 47 -13.18 -0.26 0.41
N ARG A 48 -13.40 -1.10 -0.61
CA ARG A 48 -13.43 -0.68 -2.01
C ARG A 48 -14.52 0.35 -2.32
N VAL A 49 -15.66 0.24 -1.65
CA VAL A 49 -16.72 1.25 -1.78
C VAL A 49 -16.28 2.57 -1.14
N PHE A 50 -15.65 2.51 0.04
CA PHE A 50 -15.07 3.69 0.69
C PHE A 50 -13.96 4.33 -0.14
N ASP A 51 -13.06 3.54 -0.73
CA ASP A 51 -11.98 4.02 -1.59
C ASP A 51 -12.54 4.87 -2.74
N GLY A 52 -13.64 4.45 -3.38
CA GLY A 52 -14.28 5.23 -4.44
C GLY A 52 -14.69 6.64 -4.00
N PHE A 53 -15.20 6.81 -2.77
CA PHE A 53 -15.55 8.12 -2.24
C PHE A 53 -14.32 8.93 -1.81
N THR A 54 -13.37 8.31 -1.15
CA THR A 54 -12.16 8.99 -0.68
C THR A 54 -11.26 9.42 -1.83
N ASP A 55 -11.14 8.63 -2.88
CA ASP A 55 -10.36 8.98 -4.07
C ASP A 55 -10.88 10.25 -4.74
N VAL A 56 -12.21 10.36 -4.93
CA VAL A 56 -12.83 11.58 -5.46
C VAL A 56 -12.63 12.76 -4.51
N GLY A 57 -12.86 12.53 -3.21
CA GLY A 57 -12.69 13.57 -2.17
C GLY A 57 -11.27 14.12 -2.11
N ILE A 58 -10.27 13.23 -2.07
CA ILE A 58 -8.85 13.61 -2.05
C ILE A 58 -8.46 14.29 -3.37
N GLY A 59 -8.95 13.81 -4.52
CA GLY A 59 -8.72 14.46 -5.81
C GLY A 59 -9.18 15.92 -5.80
N ILE A 60 -10.39 16.18 -5.31
CA ILE A 60 -10.94 17.55 -5.19
C ILE A 60 -10.10 18.40 -4.24
N ILE A 61 -9.68 17.85 -3.09
CA ILE A 61 -8.83 18.57 -2.12
C ILE A 61 -7.49 18.92 -2.75
N VAL A 62 -6.83 17.97 -3.40
CA VAL A 62 -5.53 18.18 -4.07
C VAL A 62 -5.63 19.25 -5.15
N ASP A 63 -6.74 19.27 -5.90
CA ASP A 63 -6.93 20.25 -6.97
C ASP A 63 -7.23 21.65 -6.47
N ARG A 64 -7.97 21.77 -5.39
CA ARG A 64 -8.33 23.08 -4.79
C ARG A 64 -7.22 23.69 -3.93
N PHE A 65 -6.23 22.91 -3.53
CA PHE A 65 -5.18 23.42 -2.63
C PHE A 65 -4.28 24.43 -3.35
N PRO A 66 -4.16 25.66 -2.84
CA PRO A 66 -3.36 26.70 -3.50
C PRO A 66 -1.86 26.34 -3.45
N VAL A 67 -1.19 26.48 -4.59
CA VAL A 67 0.24 26.21 -4.70
C VAL A 67 0.99 27.51 -4.99
N LYS A 68 1.92 27.84 -4.11
CA LYS A 68 2.75 29.05 -4.23
C LYS A 68 3.90 28.91 -5.26
N LYS A 69 4.20 27.70 -5.74
CA LYS A 69 5.34 27.41 -6.61
C LYS A 69 4.97 26.36 -7.65
N GLU A 70 5.11 26.66 -8.94
CA GLU A 70 4.91 25.69 -10.02
C GLU A 70 5.80 24.45 -9.84
N GLY A 71 5.26 23.27 -10.17
CA GLY A 71 5.93 21.99 -10.03
C GLY A 71 5.91 21.40 -8.60
N TRP A 72 5.41 22.13 -7.60
CA TRP A 72 5.33 21.64 -6.22
C TRP A 72 3.94 21.11 -5.83
N LYS A 73 2.94 21.27 -6.68
CA LYS A 73 1.55 20.87 -6.39
C LYS A 73 1.47 19.44 -5.86
N PHE A 74 1.93 18.48 -6.64
CA PHE A 74 1.84 17.06 -6.30
C PHE A 74 2.98 16.58 -5.40
N LYS A 75 4.21 17.09 -5.58
CA LYS A 75 5.38 16.72 -4.77
C LYS A 75 5.16 16.95 -3.27
N ARG A 76 4.42 17.99 -2.89
CA ARG A 76 4.12 18.29 -1.50
C ARG A 76 3.29 17.17 -0.85
N TRP A 77 2.25 16.71 -1.53
CA TRP A 77 1.39 15.64 -1.03
C TRP A 77 2.16 14.32 -0.86
N ILE A 78 2.96 13.96 -1.85
CA ILE A 78 3.82 12.78 -1.79
C ILE A 78 4.81 12.89 -0.63
N LYS A 79 5.53 14.01 -0.51
CA LYS A 79 6.53 14.21 0.53
C LYS A 79 5.97 14.08 1.96
N TYR A 80 4.80 14.64 2.21
CA TYR A 80 4.20 14.59 3.55
C TYR A 80 3.32 13.35 3.76
N GLY A 81 2.81 12.74 2.69
CA GLY A 81 1.99 11.53 2.76
C GLY A 81 2.79 10.25 2.94
N MET A 82 4.06 10.20 2.50
CA MET A 82 4.87 8.97 2.57
C MET A 82 5.06 8.46 4.01
N VAL A 83 5.27 9.35 4.98
CA VAL A 83 5.44 8.95 6.39
C VAL A 83 4.17 8.35 6.99
N PRO A 84 2.97 8.98 6.87
CA PRO A 84 1.73 8.35 7.29
C PRO A 84 1.43 7.02 6.60
N VAL A 85 1.71 6.88 5.29
CA VAL A 85 1.54 5.59 4.56
C VAL A 85 2.41 4.51 5.17
N ALA A 86 3.69 4.80 5.37
CA ALA A 86 4.64 3.86 5.95
C ALA A 86 4.21 3.42 7.36
N LEU A 87 3.86 4.36 8.22
CA LEU A 87 3.38 4.06 9.57
C LEU A 87 2.10 3.23 9.57
N ALA A 88 1.11 3.58 8.74
CA ALA A 88 -0.15 2.86 8.65
C ALA A 88 0.06 1.44 8.10
N SER A 89 0.91 1.27 7.08
CA SER A 89 1.29 -0.04 6.54
C SER A 89 1.97 -0.90 7.61
N PHE A 90 2.92 -0.33 8.36
CA PHE A 90 3.59 -1.03 9.45
C PHE A 90 2.62 -1.46 10.56
N LEU A 91 1.72 -0.58 10.99
CA LEU A 91 0.72 -0.87 12.02
C LEU A 91 -0.25 -1.97 11.60
N MET A 92 -0.53 -2.11 10.32
CA MET A 92 -1.45 -3.11 9.78
C MET A 92 -0.93 -4.55 9.98
N TYR A 93 0.39 -4.76 10.05
CA TYR A 93 1.02 -6.08 10.16
C TYR A 93 1.63 -6.37 11.54
N GLN A 94 0.97 -5.94 12.61
CA GLN A 94 1.43 -6.23 13.96
C GLN A 94 1.00 -7.64 14.41
N SER A 95 1.96 -8.54 14.59
CA SER A 95 1.70 -9.92 15.04
C SER A 95 1.10 -10.00 16.44
N SER A 96 1.35 -9.00 17.30
CA SER A 96 0.77 -8.90 18.64
C SER A 96 -0.76 -8.85 18.65
N VAL A 97 -1.39 -8.47 17.54
CA VAL A 97 -2.86 -8.49 17.40
C VAL A 97 -3.41 -9.90 17.50
N GLY A 98 -2.64 -10.92 17.10
CA GLY A 98 -3.00 -12.31 17.24
C GLY A 98 -3.22 -12.76 18.70
N SER A 99 -2.55 -12.11 19.66
CA SER A 99 -2.67 -12.40 21.10
C SER A 99 -3.84 -11.70 21.80
N PHE A 100 -4.66 -10.90 21.08
CA PHE A 100 -5.85 -10.32 21.69
C PHE A 100 -6.88 -11.37 22.04
N ASP A 101 -7.41 -11.35 23.26
CA ASP A 101 -8.42 -12.30 23.71
C ASP A 101 -9.76 -12.14 22.98
N SER A 102 -10.10 -10.91 22.61
CA SER A 102 -11.39 -10.61 21.96
C SER A 102 -11.27 -10.62 20.43
N TYR A 103 -12.09 -11.46 19.79
CA TYR A 103 -12.22 -11.49 18.33
C TYR A 103 -12.69 -10.13 17.77
N SER A 104 -13.56 -9.43 18.48
CA SER A 104 -14.04 -8.10 18.09
C SER A 104 -12.92 -7.05 18.09
N LEU A 105 -11.94 -7.16 19.02
CA LEU A 105 -10.78 -6.27 19.02
C LEU A 105 -9.85 -6.55 17.84
N LYS A 106 -9.65 -7.81 17.47
CA LYS A 106 -8.89 -8.19 16.26
C LYS A 106 -9.53 -7.59 15.00
N MET A 107 -10.85 -7.73 14.89
CA MET A 107 -11.64 -7.15 13.80
C MET A 107 -11.52 -5.63 13.76
N LEU A 108 -11.70 -4.96 14.90
CA LEU A 108 -11.60 -3.50 15.00
C LEU A 108 -10.22 -3.00 14.56
N TRP A 109 -9.14 -3.69 15.00
CA TRP A 109 -7.78 -3.37 14.59
C TRP A 109 -7.61 -3.48 13.07
N MET A 110 -8.03 -4.61 12.50
CA MET A 110 -7.98 -4.87 11.07
C MET A 110 -8.69 -3.78 10.26
N TRP A 111 -9.94 -3.47 10.60
CA TRP A 111 -10.73 -2.45 9.93
C TRP A 111 -10.08 -1.06 10.04
N THR A 112 -9.70 -0.67 11.25
CA THR A 112 -9.13 0.67 11.49
C THR A 112 -7.83 0.87 10.74
N THR A 113 -6.90 -0.07 10.86
CA THR A 113 -5.59 0.06 10.22
C THR A 113 -5.68 -0.01 8.70
N TYR A 114 -6.55 -0.87 8.15
CA TYR A 114 -6.76 -0.96 6.71
C TYR A 114 -7.37 0.32 6.13
N ILE A 115 -8.43 0.87 6.75
CA ILE A 115 -9.07 2.11 6.27
C ILE A 115 -8.11 3.29 6.37
N ILE A 116 -7.35 3.41 7.48
CA ILE A 116 -6.35 4.47 7.61
C ILE A 116 -5.29 4.35 6.53
N TRP A 117 -4.78 3.13 6.29
CA TRP A 117 -3.77 2.91 5.28
C TRP A 117 -4.33 3.13 3.86
N GLY A 118 -5.34 2.40 3.45
CA GLY A 118 -5.85 2.36 2.07
C GLY A 118 -6.64 3.60 1.69
N SER A 119 -7.75 3.84 2.41
CA SER A 119 -8.71 4.88 2.02
C SER A 119 -8.25 6.30 2.37
N VAL A 120 -7.27 6.47 3.28
CA VAL A 120 -6.79 7.81 3.68
C VAL A 120 -5.36 8.03 3.23
N THR A 121 -4.40 7.33 3.83
CA THR A 121 -2.98 7.69 3.65
C THR A 121 -2.43 7.30 2.28
N TYR A 122 -2.75 6.11 1.80
CA TYR A 122 -2.30 5.66 0.47
C TYR A 122 -2.91 6.51 -0.65
N THR A 123 -4.20 6.84 -0.57
CA THR A 123 -4.90 7.70 -1.53
C THR A 123 -4.29 9.10 -1.60
N ILE A 124 -3.89 9.69 -0.44
CA ILE A 124 -3.20 11.00 -0.38
C ILE A 124 -1.89 11.01 -1.19
N VAL A 125 -1.22 9.87 -1.31
CA VAL A 125 0.02 9.74 -2.10
C VAL A 125 -0.28 9.33 -3.54
N ASN A 126 -1.10 8.31 -3.73
CA ASN A 126 -1.31 7.67 -5.02
C ASN A 126 -2.04 8.57 -6.03
N ILE A 127 -3.06 9.35 -5.60
CA ILE A 127 -3.80 10.26 -6.48
C ILE A 127 -2.90 11.38 -7.02
N PRO A 128 -2.16 12.15 -6.19
CA PRO A 128 -1.20 13.13 -6.70
C PRO A 128 -0.08 12.53 -7.53
N TYR A 129 0.36 11.33 -7.18
CA TYR A 129 1.40 10.62 -7.94
C TYR A 129 0.93 10.28 -9.34
N GLY A 130 -0.26 9.70 -9.49
CA GLY A 130 -0.87 9.41 -10.79
C GLY A 130 -1.06 10.67 -11.64
N SER A 131 -1.43 11.79 -11.01
CA SER A 131 -1.64 13.08 -11.68
C SER A 131 -0.34 13.76 -12.11
N MET A 132 0.82 13.37 -11.56
CA MET A 132 2.12 13.98 -11.92
C MET A 132 2.49 13.80 -13.40
N ALA A 133 2.07 12.73 -14.06
CA ALA A 133 2.37 12.49 -15.47
C ALA A 133 1.92 13.65 -16.37
N SER A 134 0.77 14.27 -16.06
CA SER A 134 0.22 15.39 -16.82
C SER A 134 1.02 16.70 -16.66
N VAL A 135 1.81 16.82 -15.60
CA VAL A 135 2.63 18.00 -15.29
C VAL A 135 4.08 17.80 -15.74
N ILE A 136 4.55 16.56 -15.83
CA ILE A 136 5.90 16.22 -16.29
C ILE A 136 6.04 16.51 -17.78
N SER A 137 5.03 16.17 -18.60
CA SER A 137 5.02 16.46 -20.02
C SER A 137 3.64 16.83 -20.55
N PRO A 138 3.51 17.88 -21.39
CA PRO A 138 2.28 18.16 -22.11
C PRO A 138 2.05 17.22 -23.29
N ASP A 139 3.10 16.52 -23.77
CA ASP A 139 3.05 15.63 -24.93
C ASP A 139 2.33 14.31 -24.57
N PRO A 140 1.29 13.90 -25.34
CA PRO A 140 0.58 12.63 -25.14
C PRO A 140 1.48 11.41 -25.24
N ASP A 141 2.45 11.38 -26.14
CA ASP A 141 3.37 10.26 -26.35
C ASP A 141 4.32 10.09 -25.17
N ASP A 142 4.83 11.19 -24.64
CA ASP A 142 5.63 11.17 -23.42
C ASP A 142 4.82 10.71 -22.20
N ARG A 143 3.55 11.11 -22.08
CA ARG A 143 2.66 10.63 -21.02
C ARG A 143 2.37 9.13 -21.14
N ALA A 144 2.18 8.63 -22.36
CA ALA A 144 2.03 7.20 -22.60
C ALA A 144 3.30 6.44 -22.16
N GLN A 145 4.48 6.94 -22.48
CA GLN A 145 5.74 6.36 -22.01
C GLN A 145 5.88 6.41 -20.49
N LEU A 146 5.53 7.53 -19.83
CA LEU A 146 5.52 7.62 -18.37
C LEU A 146 4.62 6.55 -17.74
N SER A 147 3.45 6.29 -18.33
CA SER A 147 2.56 5.22 -17.87
C SER A 147 3.19 3.83 -18.00
N VAL A 148 3.93 3.55 -19.08
CA VAL A 148 4.69 2.30 -19.26
C VAL A 148 5.77 2.17 -18.19
N TYR A 149 6.55 3.22 -17.95
CA TYR A 149 7.58 3.21 -16.89
C TYR A 149 6.97 3.01 -15.51
N ARG A 150 5.83 3.64 -15.23
CA ARG A 150 5.06 3.42 -14.00
C ARG A 150 4.67 1.96 -13.83
N SER A 151 4.00 1.38 -14.82
CA SER A 151 3.60 -0.04 -14.78
C SER A 151 4.81 -0.98 -14.65
N THR A 152 5.96 -0.63 -15.21
CA THR A 152 7.20 -1.38 -15.02
C THR A 152 7.66 -1.34 -13.57
N GLY A 153 7.59 -0.16 -12.91
CA GLY A 153 7.88 -0.02 -11.48
C GLY A 153 6.99 -0.90 -10.60
N ALA A 154 5.67 -0.83 -10.84
CA ALA A 154 4.68 -1.66 -10.14
C ALA A 154 4.94 -3.17 -10.32
N ASN A 155 5.23 -3.61 -11.56
CA ASN A 155 5.55 -5.02 -11.84
C ASN A 155 6.85 -5.47 -11.16
N LEU A 156 7.87 -4.62 -11.11
CA LEU A 156 9.10 -4.91 -10.37
C LEU A 156 8.85 -5.05 -8.87
N ALA A 157 8.01 -4.17 -8.27
CA ALA A 157 7.60 -4.29 -6.88
C ALA A 157 6.85 -5.60 -6.64
N MET A 158 5.89 -5.95 -7.50
CA MET A 158 5.16 -7.21 -7.43
C MET A 158 6.08 -8.43 -7.49
N LEU A 159 7.01 -8.48 -8.44
CA LEU A 159 7.98 -9.57 -8.57
C LEU A 159 8.89 -9.67 -7.33
N THR A 160 9.35 -8.54 -6.83
CA THR A 160 10.20 -8.49 -5.64
C THR A 160 9.47 -9.03 -4.42
N ILE A 161 8.27 -8.52 -4.14
CA ILE A 161 7.46 -8.92 -2.99
C ILE A 161 7.02 -10.39 -3.11
N SER A 162 6.49 -10.80 -4.26
CA SER A 162 5.99 -12.18 -4.44
C SER A 162 7.11 -13.24 -4.36
N THR A 163 8.34 -12.88 -4.70
CA THR A 163 9.48 -13.82 -4.69
C THR A 163 10.24 -13.80 -3.37
N LEU A 164 10.62 -12.61 -2.88
CA LEU A 164 11.50 -12.51 -1.71
C LEU A 164 10.76 -12.62 -0.39
N LEU A 165 9.53 -12.10 -0.30
CA LEU A 165 8.82 -12.08 0.95
C LEU A 165 8.47 -13.48 1.49
N PRO A 166 7.95 -14.43 0.68
CA PRO A 166 7.70 -15.80 1.16
C PRO A 166 8.96 -16.48 1.71
N LEU A 167 10.11 -16.27 1.08
CA LEU A 167 11.38 -16.84 1.54
C LEU A 167 11.78 -16.34 2.93
N PHE A 168 11.36 -15.13 3.29
CA PHE A 168 11.65 -14.54 4.59
C PHE A 168 10.59 -14.85 5.64
N VAL A 169 9.29 -14.79 5.29
CA VAL A 169 8.19 -14.86 6.25
C VAL A 169 7.65 -16.27 6.47
N MET A 170 7.86 -17.20 5.52
CA MET A 170 7.41 -18.57 5.67
C MET A 170 8.43 -19.41 6.43
N ARG A 171 7.93 -20.27 7.32
CA ARG A 171 8.70 -21.31 8.00
C ARG A 171 8.05 -22.67 7.80
N THR A 172 8.84 -23.69 7.75
CA THR A 172 8.34 -25.08 7.79
C THR A 172 8.19 -25.49 9.25
N ASN A 173 6.99 -25.97 9.64
CA ASN A 173 6.77 -26.55 10.97
C ASN A 173 7.31 -27.98 11.04
N GLU A 174 7.18 -28.62 12.20
CA GLU A 174 7.64 -30.00 12.43
C GLU A 174 6.95 -31.03 11.52
N ASP A 175 5.75 -30.74 11.04
CA ASP A 175 4.98 -31.58 10.12
C ASP A 175 5.33 -31.36 8.64
N GLY A 176 6.31 -30.50 8.33
CA GLY A 176 6.69 -30.19 6.95
C GLY A 176 5.79 -29.18 6.23
N VAL A 177 4.85 -28.55 6.94
CA VAL A 177 3.90 -27.58 6.38
C VAL A 177 4.48 -26.16 6.48
N ALA A 178 4.38 -25.40 5.38
CA ALA A 178 4.78 -24.00 5.37
C ALA A 178 3.76 -23.12 6.12
N ILE A 179 4.20 -22.46 7.18
CA ILE A 179 3.41 -21.54 8.00
C ILE A 179 4.00 -20.14 7.96
N MET A 180 3.16 -19.12 8.08
CA MET A 180 3.60 -17.74 8.14
C MET A 180 4.04 -17.36 9.56
N ASP A 181 5.28 -16.87 9.69
CA ASP A 181 5.81 -16.34 10.95
C ASP A 181 5.37 -14.88 11.14
N GLY A 182 4.52 -14.64 12.13
CA GLY A 182 3.97 -13.32 12.40
C GLY A 182 5.03 -12.27 12.74
N SER A 183 6.06 -12.65 13.50
CA SER A 183 7.14 -11.73 13.88
C SER A 183 7.98 -11.31 12.67
N ARG A 184 8.29 -12.26 11.79
CA ARG A 184 8.99 -11.96 10.54
C ARG A 184 8.14 -11.11 9.61
N MET A 185 6.81 -11.34 9.58
CA MET A 185 5.90 -10.51 8.80
C MET A 185 5.86 -9.07 9.31
N THR A 186 5.85 -8.85 10.61
CA THR A 186 5.96 -7.49 11.21
C THR A 186 7.27 -6.80 10.80
N ILE A 187 8.41 -7.51 10.85
CA ILE A 187 9.71 -6.97 10.40
C ILE A 187 9.67 -6.64 8.91
N ALA A 188 9.16 -7.55 8.09
CA ALA A 188 9.05 -7.35 6.64
C ALA A 188 8.19 -6.14 6.31
N ALA A 189 7.06 -5.95 7.00
CA ALA A 189 6.23 -4.76 6.85
C ALA A 189 6.98 -3.46 7.18
N GLY A 190 7.84 -3.48 8.22
CA GLY A 190 8.69 -2.34 8.55
C GLY A 190 9.79 -2.05 7.52
N VAL A 191 10.26 -3.07 6.81
CA VAL A 191 11.24 -2.90 5.71
C VAL A 191 10.58 -2.40 4.44
N CYS A 192 9.34 -2.82 4.16
CA CYS A 192 8.57 -2.42 2.98
C CYS A 192 7.89 -1.04 3.13
N ALA A 193 7.80 -0.53 4.35
CA ALA A 193 7.21 0.76 4.69
C ALA A 193 8.22 1.91 4.54
#